data_a0d30e4b497d8ef1147f41afb017efcb
#
_entry.id   a0d30e4b497d8ef1147f41afb017efcb
#
_cell.length_a   1.000
_cell.length_b   1.000
_cell.length_c   1.000
_cell.angle_alpha   90.00
_cell.angle_beta   90.00
_cell.angle_gamma   90.00
#
_symmetry.space_group_name_H-M   'P 1'
#
loop_
_entity.id
_entity.type
_entity.pdbx_description
1 polymer ?
#
loop_
_entity_poly.entity_id
_entity_poly.type
_entity_poly.pdbx_seq_one_letter_code
_entity_poly.pdbx_strand_id
1 'polypeptide(L)'
;FNAGEIQDFPFDKYFVKKDTNRMDTYSLYAIYAAMEALENSGLNMEEEDRDRVGVIVSSGIGGLQELEDQIIRMHERGMKRIKPMFIPKALSNMGAGNIALKIGAQGVCKSVTTACASANDAIGEAFREIKFGLHDVVLAGGAEASITKIGIGGFNALTALSTTEDPERSSIPFDKDRNGFVMGEGAGVLVIESLEHAQKRGANILAEIVGYG
;
A
#
# COMPACT_ATOMS: atom_id res chain seq x y z
N PHE A 1 -4.07 20.63 12.29
CA PHE A 1 -2.89 19.79 12.02
C PHE A 1 -2.54 19.85 10.54
N ASN A 2 -1.24 19.89 10.22
CA ASN A 2 -0.75 19.72 8.87
C ASN A 2 -0.76 18.24 8.50
N ALA A 3 -0.97 17.93 7.21
CA ALA A 3 -0.99 16.56 6.69
C ALA A 3 -0.40 16.53 5.28
N GLY A 4 0.25 15.43 4.90
CA GLY A 4 0.79 15.19 3.56
C GLY A 4 -0.21 14.42 2.70
N GLU A 5 -1.25 15.09 2.22
CA GLU A 5 -2.25 14.51 1.31
C GLU A 5 -1.74 14.43 -0.12
N ILE A 6 -2.12 13.38 -0.85
CA ILE A 6 -1.90 13.31 -2.28
C ILE A 6 -2.95 14.18 -2.98
N GLN A 7 -2.50 15.23 -3.65
CA GLN A 7 -3.34 16.12 -4.45
C GLN A 7 -3.37 15.63 -5.92
N ASP A 8 -4.52 15.82 -6.60
CA ASP A 8 -4.67 15.58 -8.04
C ASP A 8 -4.21 14.19 -8.53
N PHE A 9 -4.58 13.13 -7.77
CA PHE A 9 -4.19 11.77 -8.09
C PHE A 9 -4.80 11.32 -9.44
N PRO A 10 -3.97 10.86 -10.41
CA PRO A 10 -4.41 10.55 -11.77
C PRO A 10 -5.08 9.16 -11.87
N PHE A 11 -6.24 9.01 -11.26
CA PHE A 11 -6.99 7.74 -11.22
C PHE A 11 -7.27 7.14 -12.62
N ASP A 12 -7.49 7.96 -13.62
CA ASP A 12 -7.88 7.56 -14.97
C ASP A 12 -6.78 6.82 -15.74
N LYS A 13 -5.51 6.90 -15.30
CA LYS A 13 -4.41 6.17 -15.94
C LYS A 13 -4.62 4.65 -15.88
N TYR A 14 -5.07 4.10 -14.74
CA TYR A 14 -5.17 2.65 -14.54
C TYR A 14 -6.57 2.17 -14.14
N PHE A 15 -7.50 3.08 -13.87
CA PHE A 15 -8.82 2.75 -13.35
C PHE A 15 -9.94 3.32 -14.18
N VAL A 16 -11.06 2.60 -14.20
CA VAL A 16 -12.34 3.14 -14.61
C VAL A 16 -13.15 3.54 -13.37
N LYS A 17 -14.11 4.46 -13.51
CA LYS A 17 -14.93 4.96 -12.39
C LYS A 17 -15.60 3.86 -11.55
N LYS A 18 -15.88 2.69 -12.13
CA LYS A 18 -16.44 1.55 -11.42
C LYS A 18 -15.45 0.96 -10.41
N ASP A 19 -14.16 0.95 -10.72
CA ASP A 19 -13.11 0.41 -9.86
C ASP A 19 -12.91 1.30 -8.63
N THR A 20 -12.85 2.62 -8.82
CA THR A 20 -12.70 3.59 -7.72
C THR A 20 -13.83 3.52 -6.71
N ASN A 21 -15.04 3.16 -7.13
CA ASN A 21 -16.18 2.99 -6.23
C ASN A 21 -16.13 1.69 -5.38
N ARG A 22 -15.30 0.71 -5.79
CA ARG A 22 -15.24 -0.61 -5.16
C ARG A 22 -14.06 -0.81 -4.23
N MET A 23 -13.10 0.12 -4.24
CA MET A 23 -11.87 0.04 -3.48
C MET A 23 -11.75 1.24 -2.53
N ASP A 24 -11.05 1.07 -1.43
CA ASP A 24 -10.62 2.18 -0.60
C ASP A 24 -9.41 2.88 -1.22
N THR A 25 -9.16 4.11 -0.86
CA THR A 25 -8.09 4.95 -1.43
C THR A 25 -6.71 4.31 -1.28
N TYR A 26 -6.39 3.70 -0.12
CA TYR A 26 -5.10 3.03 0.06
C TYR A 26 -4.88 1.90 -0.96
N SER A 27 -5.93 1.16 -1.29
CA SER A 27 -5.88 0.06 -2.27
C SER A 27 -5.69 0.59 -3.70
N LEU A 28 -6.29 1.73 -4.03
CA LEU A 28 -6.06 2.41 -5.31
C LEU A 28 -4.61 2.88 -5.44
N TYR A 29 -4.04 3.48 -4.39
CA TYR A 29 -2.63 3.86 -4.35
C TYR A 29 -1.71 2.65 -4.51
N ALA A 30 -2.01 1.53 -3.81
CA ALA A 30 -1.25 0.29 -3.93
C ALA A 30 -1.22 -0.25 -5.36
N ILE A 31 -2.37 -0.31 -6.02
CA ILE A 31 -2.47 -0.76 -7.42
C ILE A 31 -1.72 0.18 -8.35
N TYR A 32 -1.87 1.49 -8.16
CA TYR A 32 -1.19 2.48 -9.00
C TYR A 32 0.32 2.30 -8.94
N ALA A 33 0.89 2.24 -7.72
CA ALA A 33 2.32 2.01 -7.52
C ALA A 33 2.79 0.66 -8.10
N ALA A 34 1.98 -0.40 -7.97
CA ALA A 34 2.28 -1.71 -8.54
C ALA A 34 2.31 -1.68 -10.08
N MET A 35 1.37 -0.97 -10.71
CA MET A 35 1.36 -0.83 -12.18
C MET A 35 2.54 -0.02 -12.69
N GLU A 36 2.92 1.06 -11.99
CA GLU A 36 4.14 1.80 -12.32
C GLU A 36 5.41 0.96 -12.13
N ALA A 37 5.48 0.17 -11.07
CA ALA A 37 6.61 -0.75 -10.83
C ALA A 37 6.73 -1.78 -11.96
N LEU A 38 5.62 -2.35 -12.43
CA LEU A 38 5.61 -3.26 -13.58
C LEU A 38 6.06 -2.57 -14.87
N GLU A 39 5.53 -1.39 -15.18
CA GLU A 39 5.96 -0.61 -16.35
C GLU A 39 7.47 -0.32 -16.29
N ASN A 40 7.98 0.13 -15.14
CA ASN A 40 9.39 0.46 -14.96
C ASN A 40 10.31 -0.77 -15.03
N SER A 41 9.85 -1.93 -14.56
CA SER A 41 10.62 -3.18 -14.60
C SER A 41 10.68 -3.81 -15.98
N GLY A 42 9.75 -3.45 -16.88
CA GLY A 42 9.58 -4.10 -18.17
C GLY A 42 9.11 -5.56 -18.09
N LEU A 43 8.59 -5.99 -16.92
CA LEU A 43 8.05 -7.34 -16.74
C LEU A 43 6.76 -7.51 -17.54
N ASN A 44 6.72 -8.53 -18.40
CA ASN A 44 5.53 -8.86 -19.20
C ASN A 44 4.77 -10.03 -18.58
N MET A 45 3.67 -9.76 -17.93
CA MET A 45 2.84 -10.78 -17.25
C MET A 45 2.25 -11.85 -18.18
N GLU A 46 2.21 -11.61 -19.49
CA GLU A 46 1.75 -12.62 -20.47
C GLU A 46 2.82 -13.71 -20.75
N GLU A 47 4.08 -13.43 -20.42
CA GLU A 47 5.21 -14.35 -20.60
C GLU A 47 5.58 -15.07 -19.29
N GLU A 48 4.94 -14.71 -18.16
CA GLU A 48 5.27 -15.23 -16.85
C GLU A 48 4.47 -16.49 -16.47
N ASP A 49 5.11 -17.38 -15.74
CA ASP A 49 4.40 -18.41 -14.98
C ASP A 49 3.69 -17.76 -13.79
N ARG A 50 2.39 -17.54 -13.93
CA ARG A 50 1.57 -16.80 -12.95
C ARG A 50 1.54 -17.44 -11.59
N ASP A 51 1.73 -18.77 -11.48
CA ASP A 51 1.83 -19.48 -10.19
C ASP A 51 3.13 -19.13 -9.44
N ARG A 52 4.12 -18.62 -10.15
CA ARG A 52 5.40 -18.19 -9.60
C ARG A 52 5.52 -16.67 -9.40
N VAL A 53 4.45 -15.93 -9.67
CA VAL A 53 4.35 -14.50 -9.41
C VAL A 53 3.50 -14.24 -8.19
N GLY A 54 4.09 -13.67 -7.14
CA GLY A 54 3.42 -13.33 -5.89
C GLY A 54 3.19 -11.84 -5.69
N VAL A 55 2.32 -11.51 -4.73
CA VAL A 55 2.04 -10.13 -4.29
C VAL A 55 2.04 -10.09 -2.76
N ILE A 56 2.95 -9.30 -2.18
CA ILE A 56 3.02 -9.05 -0.73
C ILE A 56 3.01 -7.54 -0.54
N VAL A 57 1.83 -6.95 -0.49
CA VAL A 57 1.64 -5.51 -0.33
C VAL A 57 0.79 -5.24 0.89
N SER A 58 1.32 -4.42 1.77
CA SER A 58 0.83 -4.26 3.14
C SER A 58 0.25 -2.87 3.40
N SER A 59 -0.57 -2.78 4.42
CA SER A 59 -1.08 -1.54 4.99
C SER A 59 -1.11 -1.68 6.51
N GLY A 60 -0.79 -0.61 7.22
CA GLY A 60 -0.83 -0.59 8.68
C GLY A 60 -2.26 -0.63 9.22
N ILE A 61 -3.19 0.05 8.56
CA ILE A 61 -4.58 0.21 9.03
C ILE A 61 -5.60 -0.31 8.01
N GLY A 62 -5.32 -0.23 6.73
CA GLY A 62 -6.27 -0.57 5.67
C GLY A 62 -7.25 0.55 5.38
N GLY A 63 -8.51 0.22 5.08
CA GLY A 63 -9.53 1.16 4.64
C GLY A 63 -10.14 1.99 5.77
N LEU A 64 -9.35 2.83 6.43
CA LEU A 64 -9.79 3.66 7.55
C LEU A 64 -10.85 4.68 7.13
N GLN A 65 -10.75 5.25 5.92
CA GLN A 65 -11.77 6.17 5.39
C GLN A 65 -13.12 5.47 5.23
N GLU A 66 -13.13 4.25 4.67
CA GLU A 66 -14.36 3.48 4.52
C GLU A 66 -14.96 3.11 5.89
N LEU A 67 -14.12 2.76 6.87
CA LEU A 67 -14.57 2.51 8.26
C LEU A 67 -15.27 3.75 8.84
N GLU A 68 -14.64 4.91 8.77
CA GLU A 68 -15.20 6.18 9.25
C GLU A 68 -16.53 6.49 8.57
N ASP A 69 -16.57 6.43 7.24
CA ASP A 69 -17.76 6.73 6.43
C ASP A 69 -18.95 5.81 6.77
N GLN A 70 -18.69 4.50 6.96
CA GLN A 70 -19.76 3.55 7.26
C GLN A 70 -20.25 3.64 8.71
N ILE A 71 -19.40 4.00 9.65
CA ILE A 71 -19.80 4.28 11.05
C ILE A 71 -20.70 5.51 11.09
N ILE A 72 -20.31 6.60 10.43
CA ILE A 72 -21.13 7.81 10.33
C ILE A 72 -22.47 7.49 9.65
N ARG A 73 -22.43 6.79 8.52
CA ARG A 73 -23.62 6.39 7.78
C ARG A 73 -24.56 5.50 8.61
N MET A 74 -24.01 4.57 9.37
CA MET A 74 -24.79 3.72 10.27
C MET A 74 -25.47 4.53 11.36
N HIS A 75 -24.76 5.50 11.94
CA HIS A 75 -25.30 6.35 12.98
C HIS A 75 -26.47 7.24 12.46
N GLU A 76 -26.28 7.83 11.28
CA GLU A 76 -27.27 8.74 10.68
C GLU A 76 -28.48 8.03 10.06
N ARG A 77 -28.29 6.85 9.45
CA ARG A 77 -29.29 6.19 8.58
C ARG A 77 -29.67 4.77 9.01
N GLY A 78 -29.06 4.28 10.07
CA GLY A 78 -29.29 2.95 10.62
C GLY A 78 -28.48 1.84 9.93
N MET A 79 -28.34 0.72 10.64
CA MET A 79 -27.50 -0.44 10.27
C MET A 79 -27.81 -1.01 8.86
N LYS A 80 -29.08 -0.97 8.43
CA LYS A 80 -29.49 -1.50 7.11
C LYS A 80 -28.96 -0.66 5.93
N ARG A 81 -28.33 0.48 6.20
CA ARG A 81 -27.79 1.40 5.20
C ARG A 81 -26.28 1.28 5.00
N ILE A 82 -25.62 0.39 5.71
CA ILE A 82 -24.20 0.04 5.46
C ILE A 82 -24.06 -0.47 4.02
N LYS A 83 -23.01 -0.03 3.33
CA LYS A 83 -22.79 -0.41 1.92
C LYS A 83 -22.31 -1.86 1.81
N PRO A 84 -22.73 -2.64 0.80
CA PRO A 84 -22.30 -4.04 0.62
C PRO A 84 -20.78 -4.21 0.47
N MET A 85 -20.08 -3.22 -0.11
CA MET A 85 -18.63 -3.25 -0.31
C MET A 85 -17.82 -2.81 0.92
N PHE A 86 -18.47 -2.56 2.06
CA PHE A 86 -17.81 -2.10 3.28
C PHE A 86 -16.65 -3.01 3.70
N ILE A 87 -16.91 -4.28 3.93
CA ILE A 87 -15.89 -5.21 4.40
C ILE A 87 -14.74 -5.37 3.39
N PRO A 88 -14.99 -5.65 2.10
CA PRO A 88 -13.91 -5.73 1.12
C PRO A 88 -13.05 -4.47 1.03
N LYS A 89 -13.63 -3.29 1.24
CA LYS A 89 -12.87 -2.02 1.21
C LYS A 89 -12.07 -1.79 2.49
N ALA A 90 -12.58 -2.22 3.64
CA ALA A 90 -11.96 -1.98 4.94
C ALA A 90 -10.74 -2.88 5.22
N LEU A 91 -10.70 -4.10 4.67
CA LEU A 91 -9.66 -5.08 4.96
C LEU A 91 -8.28 -4.66 4.44
N SER A 92 -7.24 -4.74 5.29
CA SER A 92 -5.87 -4.31 4.99
C SER A 92 -5.15 -5.18 3.95
N ASN A 93 -5.59 -6.42 3.72
CA ASN A 93 -5.01 -7.31 2.71
C ASN A 93 -5.57 -7.10 1.30
N MET A 94 -6.59 -6.26 1.14
CA MET A 94 -7.21 -6.05 -0.17
C MET A 94 -6.34 -5.23 -1.13
N GLY A 95 -5.35 -4.49 -0.63
CA GLY A 95 -4.31 -3.90 -1.48
C GLY A 95 -3.60 -4.98 -2.30
N ALA A 96 -3.05 -6.00 -1.62
CA ALA A 96 -2.42 -7.16 -2.27
C ALA A 96 -3.41 -7.94 -3.16
N GLY A 97 -4.61 -8.25 -2.64
CA GLY A 97 -5.63 -8.99 -3.40
C GLY A 97 -6.05 -8.30 -4.69
N ASN A 98 -6.27 -7.00 -4.65
CA ASN A 98 -6.65 -6.23 -5.84
C ASN A 98 -5.51 -6.11 -6.86
N ILE A 99 -4.26 -6.00 -6.42
CA ILE A 99 -3.09 -6.06 -7.30
C ILE A 99 -3.04 -7.43 -7.99
N ALA A 100 -3.09 -8.52 -7.22
CA ALA A 100 -3.04 -9.88 -7.76
C ALA A 100 -4.13 -10.12 -8.82
N LEU A 101 -5.37 -9.68 -8.55
CA LEU A 101 -6.47 -9.73 -9.51
C LEU A 101 -6.20 -8.89 -10.76
N LYS A 102 -5.62 -7.71 -10.61
CA LYS A 102 -5.35 -6.78 -11.73
C LYS A 102 -4.30 -7.32 -12.69
N ILE A 103 -3.23 -7.95 -12.15
CA ILE A 103 -2.10 -8.44 -12.96
C ILE A 103 -2.22 -9.94 -13.28
N GLY A 104 -3.17 -10.66 -12.68
CA GLY A 104 -3.36 -12.09 -12.87
C GLY A 104 -2.32 -12.96 -12.16
N ALA A 105 -1.67 -12.47 -11.08
CA ALA A 105 -0.75 -13.26 -10.26
C ALA A 105 -1.50 -14.36 -9.51
N GLN A 106 -0.93 -15.56 -9.43
CA GLN A 106 -1.54 -16.76 -8.84
C GLN A 106 -0.66 -17.39 -7.75
N GLY A 107 0.53 -16.85 -7.51
CA GLY A 107 1.41 -17.21 -6.41
C GLY A 107 0.93 -16.66 -5.08
N VAL A 108 1.85 -16.51 -4.10
CA VAL A 108 1.51 -15.98 -2.78
C VAL A 108 0.82 -14.62 -2.88
N CYS A 109 -0.29 -14.47 -2.17
CA CYS A 109 -1.00 -13.20 -2.05
C CYS A 109 -1.33 -12.95 -0.57
N LYS A 110 -0.56 -12.07 0.06
CA LYS A 110 -0.71 -11.77 1.50
C LYS A 110 -0.38 -10.32 1.82
N SER A 111 -0.79 -9.92 3.02
CA SER A 111 -0.39 -8.67 3.67
C SER A 111 0.21 -9.01 5.03
N VAL A 112 1.27 -8.32 5.41
CA VAL A 112 1.91 -8.42 6.73
C VAL A 112 1.62 -7.10 7.45
N THR A 113 0.98 -7.18 8.62
CA THR A 113 0.60 -5.97 9.36
C THR A 113 1.44 -5.83 10.61
N THR A 114 2.42 -4.94 10.56
CA THR A 114 3.35 -4.59 11.62
C THR A 114 3.42 -3.06 11.81
N ALA A 115 2.24 -2.43 11.77
CA ALA A 115 2.08 -0.98 11.86
C ALA A 115 2.94 -0.24 10.82
N CYS A 116 3.74 0.74 11.23
CA CYS A 116 4.58 1.55 10.32
C CYS A 116 5.67 0.72 9.59
N ALA A 117 6.02 -0.47 10.10
CA ALA A 117 7.01 -1.37 9.49
C ALA A 117 6.41 -2.32 8.44
N SER A 118 5.08 -2.31 8.23
CA SER A 118 4.39 -3.29 7.38
C SER A 118 4.97 -3.40 5.96
N ALA A 119 5.34 -2.28 5.35
CA ALA A 119 5.93 -2.27 4.01
C ALA A 119 7.34 -2.88 3.99
N ASN A 120 8.16 -2.63 5.02
CA ASN A 120 9.47 -3.24 5.16
C ASN A 120 9.38 -4.75 5.36
N ASP A 121 8.43 -5.19 6.21
CA ASP A 121 8.19 -6.62 6.43
C ASP A 121 7.67 -7.29 5.16
N ALA A 122 6.83 -6.63 4.38
CA ALA A 122 6.39 -7.13 3.08
C ALA A 122 7.58 -7.39 2.12
N ILE A 123 8.53 -6.44 2.07
CA ILE A 123 9.75 -6.58 1.27
C ILE A 123 10.63 -7.73 1.81
N GLY A 124 10.76 -7.85 3.14
CA GLY A 124 11.50 -8.93 3.78
C GLY A 124 10.90 -10.31 3.53
N GLU A 125 9.58 -10.43 3.58
CA GLU A 125 8.88 -11.65 3.24
C GLU A 125 9.04 -12.01 1.75
N ALA A 126 8.96 -11.02 0.85
CA ALA A 126 9.21 -11.23 -0.58
C ALA A 126 10.67 -11.72 -0.83
N PHE A 127 11.63 -11.11 -0.14
CA PHE A 127 13.02 -11.59 -0.17
C PHE A 127 13.14 -13.08 0.23
N ARG A 128 12.42 -13.51 1.27
CA ARG A 128 12.40 -14.91 1.70
C ARG A 128 11.75 -15.82 0.65
N GLU A 129 10.61 -15.43 0.09
CA GLU A 129 9.90 -16.17 -0.96
C GLU A 129 10.83 -16.44 -2.17
N ILE A 130 11.58 -15.43 -2.60
CA ILE A 130 12.54 -15.55 -3.71
C ILE A 130 13.77 -16.37 -3.28
N LYS A 131 14.36 -16.07 -2.11
CA LYS A 131 15.57 -16.74 -1.62
C LYS A 131 15.40 -18.25 -1.44
N PHE A 132 14.20 -18.68 -1.03
CA PHE A 132 13.88 -20.10 -0.86
C PHE A 132 13.37 -20.76 -2.15
N GLY A 133 13.34 -20.03 -3.27
CA GLY A 133 12.92 -20.57 -4.57
C GLY A 133 11.43 -20.88 -4.67
N LEU A 134 10.60 -20.29 -3.78
CA LEU A 134 9.15 -20.48 -3.79
C LEU A 134 8.49 -19.70 -4.93
N HIS A 135 9.03 -18.54 -5.25
CA HIS A 135 8.57 -17.67 -6.33
C HIS A 135 9.77 -17.15 -7.14
N ASP A 136 9.52 -16.76 -8.39
CA ASP A 136 10.53 -16.13 -9.25
C ASP A 136 10.38 -14.60 -9.25
N VAL A 137 9.16 -14.12 -9.06
CA VAL A 137 8.80 -12.69 -9.00
C VAL A 137 7.85 -12.45 -7.83
N VAL A 138 8.08 -11.40 -7.06
CA VAL A 138 7.14 -10.92 -6.03
C VAL A 138 7.03 -9.40 -6.10
N LEU A 139 5.83 -8.87 -6.29
CA LEU A 139 5.55 -7.45 -6.08
C LEU A 139 5.41 -7.22 -4.57
N ALA A 140 6.25 -6.35 -4.01
CA ALA A 140 6.29 -6.12 -2.57
C ALA A 140 6.36 -4.65 -2.22
N GLY A 141 5.71 -4.26 -1.13
CA GLY A 141 5.68 -2.88 -0.65
C GLY A 141 4.51 -2.59 0.27
N GLY A 142 4.06 -1.35 0.26
CA GLY A 142 2.93 -0.94 1.08
C GLY A 142 2.23 0.30 0.59
N ALA A 143 1.05 0.54 1.15
CA ALA A 143 0.22 1.70 0.90
C ALA A 143 -0.57 2.10 2.14
N GLU A 144 -0.76 3.39 2.34
CA GLU A 144 -1.56 3.94 3.43
C GLU A 144 -2.33 5.17 2.97
N ALA A 145 -3.60 5.30 3.39
CA ALA A 145 -4.45 6.47 3.17
C ALA A 145 -5.30 6.73 4.40
N SER A 146 -4.65 7.05 5.52
CA SER A 146 -5.27 7.16 6.84
C SER A 146 -5.45 8.61 7.32
N ILE A 147 -5.37 9.60 6.41
CA ILE A 147 -5.64 11.00 6.71
C ILE A 147 -7.15 11.21 6.78
N THR A 148 -7.74 10.83 7.90
CA THR A 148 -9.16 10.92 8.21
C THR A 148 -9.35 11.62 9.54
N LYS A 149 -10.57 12.02 9.87
CA LYS A 149 -10.87 12.66 11.18
C LYS A 149 -10.53 11.72 12.35
N ILE A 150 -10.90 10.44 12.22
CA ILE A 150 -10.60 9.44 13.27
C ILE A 150 -9.11 9.10 13.30
N GLY A 151 -8.43 9.07 12.16
CA GLY A 151 -6.99 8.86 12.08
C GLY A 151 -6.21 9.98 12.76
N ILE A 152 -6.48 11.23 12.37
CA ILE A 152 -5.88 12.41 13.01
C ILE A 152 -6.26 12.47 14.50
N GLY A 153 -7.53 12.25 14.85
CA GLY A 153 -7.99 12.25 16.23
C GLY A 153 -7.30 11.19 17.08
N GLY A 154 -7.11 9.99 16.55
CA GLY A 154 -6.43 8.88 17.23
C GLY A 154 -4.97 9.19 17.54
N PHE A 155 -4.20 9.64 16.54
CA PHE A 155 -2.79 10.01 16.75
C PHE A 155 -2.63 11.28 17.60
N ASN A 156 -3.57 12.22 17.50
CA ASN A 156 -3.60 13.38 18.40
C ASN A 156 -3.85 12.97 19.85
N ALA A 157 -4.75 12.02 20.11
CA ALA A 157 -4.99 11.51 21.47
C ALA A 157 -3.75 10.85 22.09
N LEU A 158 -2.86 10.32 21.25
CA LEU A 158 -1.53 9.81 21.67
C LEU A 158 -0.49 10.93 21.85
N THR A 159 -0.85 12.20 21.62
CA THR A 159 0.09 13.33 21.59
C THR A 159 1.27 13.12 20.63
N ALA A 160 1.03 12.39 19.53
CA ALA A 160 2.08 12.00 18.60
C ALA A 160 2.23 12.94 17.40
N LEU A 161 1.20 13.75 17.11
CA LEU A 161 1.21 14.66 15.97
C LEU A 161 1.92 15.97 16.29
N SER A 162 2.62 16.52 15.28
CA SER A 162 3.16 17.88 15.36
C SER A 162 2.02 18.90 15.52
N THR A 163 2.20 19.79 16.50
CA THR A 163 1.29 20.92 16.77
C THR A 163 1.78 22.22 16.14
N THR A 164 2.87 22.18 15.39
CA THR A 164 3.44 23.34 14.70
C THR A 164 2.52 23.77 13.57
N GLU A 165 2.13 25.05 13.55
CA GLU A 165 1.22 25.60 12.54
C GLU A 165 1.93 25.87 11.21
N ASP A 166 3.23 26.20 11.25
CA ASP A 166 4.06 26.41 10.06
C ASP A 166 4.31 25.09 9.34
N PRO A 167 3.80 24.90 8.10
CA PRO A 167 3.99 23.66 7.34
C PRO A 167 5.46 23.29 7.12
N GLU A 168 6.33 24.29 6.91
CA GLU A 168 7.77 24.10 6.65
C GLU A 168 8.51 23.61 7.91
N ARG A 169 7.93 23.77 9.09
CA ARG A 169 8.50 23.36 10.38
C ARG A 169 7.74 22.22 11.06
N SER A 170 6.71 21.71 10.42
CA SER A 170 5.85 20.66 11.02
C SER A 170 6.51 19.28 10.97
N SER A 171 7.22 18.94 9.89
CA SER A 171 7.93 17.67 9.72
C SER A 171 9.44 17.94 9.65
N ILE A 172 10.10 17.85 10.79
CA ILE A 172 11.52 18.17 10.95
C ILE A 172 12.26 17.04 11.68
N PRO A 173 12.37 15.85 11.05
CA PRO A 173 13.01 14.70 11.69
C PRO A 173 14.46 15.01 12.10
N PHE A 174 14.85 14.53 13.27
CA PHE A 174 16.14 14.76 13.93
C PHE A 174 16.39 16.20 14.43
N ASP A 175 15.58 17.19 14.09
CA ASP A 175 15.72 18.56 14.62
C ASP A 175 15.46 18.57 16.14
N LYS A 176 16.17 19.42 16.88
CA LYS A 176 16.00 19.57 18.34
C LYS A 176 14.61 20.09 18.74
N ASP A 177 13.99 20.88 17.86
CA ASP A 177 12.69 21.53 18.10
C ASP A 177 11.50 20.68 17.59
N ARG A 178 11.74 19.44 17.14
CA ARG A 178 10.66 18.54 16.71
C ARG A 178 9.69 18.25 17.86
N ASN A 179 8.40 18.21 17.55
CA ASN A 179 7.35 18.05 18.57
C ASN A 179 6.27 17.03 18.20
N GLY A 180 6.54 16.19 17.22
CA GLY A 180 5.62 15.17 16.72
C GLY A 180 5.85 14.87 15.25
N PHE A 181 5.01 14.04 14.64
CA PHE A 181 5.07 13.73 13.21
C PHE A 181 3.89 14.33 12.45
N VAL A 182 4.01 14.42 11.13
CA VAL A 182 2.95 14.80 10.20
C VAL A 182 2.45 13.54 9.51
N MET A 183 1.14 13.27 9.58
CA MET A 183 0.55 12.15 8.85
C MET A 183 0.69 12.36 7.35
N GLY A 184 1.10 11.31 6.65
CA GLY A 184 1.17 11.27 5.20
C GLY A 184 0.36 10.11 4.64
N GLU A 185 0.08 10.15 3.36
CA GLU A 185 -0.47 9.04 2.60
C GLU A 185 0.35 8.77 1.36
N GLY A 186 0.27 7.54 0.84
CA GLY A 186 1.04 7.15 -0.32
C GLY A 186 1.14 5.66 -0.51
N ALA A 187 1.90 5.26 -1.55
CA ALA A 187 2.25 3.87 -1.81
C ALA A 187 3.63 3.77 -2.46
N GLY A 188 4.29 2.64 -2.20
CA GLY A 188 5.51 2.24 -2.88
C GLY A 188 5.53 0.74 -3.09
N VAL A 189 5.83 0.30 -4.32
CA VAL A 189 5.91 -1.11 -4.68
C VAL A 189 7.18 -1.38 -5.47
N LEU A 190 7.85 -2.48 -5.14
CA LEU A 190 9.02 -2.99 -5.83
C LEU A 190 8.65 -4.27 -6.58
N VAL A 191 9.24 -4.50 -7.75
CA VAL A 191 9.30 -5.80 -8.40
C VAL A 191 10.59 -6.47 -7.96
N ILE A 192 10.46 -7.53 -7.16
CA ILE A 192 11.60 -8.31 -6.63
C ILE A 192 11.64 -9.63 -7.39
N GLU A 193 12.81 -9.97 -7.91
CA GLU A 193 13.00 -11.15 -8.75
C GLU A 193 14.21 -11.99 -8.29
N SER A 194 14.19 -13.27 -8.60
CA SER A 194 15.42 -14.04 -8.55
C SER A 194 16.43 -13.52 -9.58
N LEU A 195 17.70 -13.53 -9.24
CA LEU A 195 18.76 -13.07 -10.16
C LEU A 195 18.72 -13.81 -11.49
N GLU A 196 18.48 -15.13 -11.45
CA GLU A 196 18.39 -15.96 -12.63
C GLU A 196 17.25 -15.53 -13.55
N HIS A 197 16.07 -15.29 -12.98
CA HIS A 197 14.89 -14.82 -13.72
C HIS A 197 15.15 -13.45 -14.36
N ALA A 198 15.64 -12.49 -13.58
CA ALA A 198 15.95 -11.14 -14.04
C ALA A 198 16.97 -11.13 -15.20
N GLN A 199 18.04 -11.93 -15.08
CA GLN A 199 19.06 -12.07 -16.14
C GLN A 199 18.50 -12.71 -17.40
N LYS A 200 17.70 -13.77 -17.25
CA LYS A 200 17.11 -14.50 -18.39
C LYS A 200 16.24 -13.61 -19.28
N ARG A 201 15.46 -12.70 -18.67
CA ARG A 201 14.62 -11.75 -19.42
C ARG A 201 15.35 -10.44 -19.78
N GLY A 202 16.62 -10.27 -19.42
CA GLY A 202 17.40 -9.06 -19.69
C GLY A 202 16.94 -7.84 -18.91
N ALA A 203 16.49 -8.03 -17.66
CA ALA A 203 16.02 -6.97 -16.81
C ALA A 203 17.09 -5.91 -16.50
N ASN A 204 16.68 -4.66 -16.38
CA ASN A 204 17.53 -3.61 -15.82
C ASN A 204 17.53 -3.72 -14.28
N ILE A 205 18.52 -4.41 -13.72
CA ILE A 205 18.66 -4.63 -12.29
C ILE A 205 19.12 -3.34 -11.63
N LEU A 206 18.32 -2.79 -10.71
CA LEU A 206 18.62 -1.56 -10.01
C LEU A 206 19.47 -1.77 -8.74
N ALA A 207 19.20 -2.86 -8.01
CA ALA A 207 19.86 -3.18 -6.76
C ALA A 207 19.70 -4.67 -6.43
N GLU A 208 20.49 -5.15 -5.47
CA GLU A 208 20.37 -6.48 -4.87
C GLU A 208 19.93 -6.33 -3.40
N ILE A 209 18.91 -7.11 -2.98
CA ILE A 209 18.54 -7.23 -1.57
C ILE A 209 19.41 -8.34 -0.95
N VAL A 210 20.35 -7.95 -0.12
CA VAL A 210 21.33 -8.87 0.46
C VAL A 210 20.95 -9.40 1.84
N GLY A 211 19.98 -8.80 2.49
CA GLY A 211 19.57 -9.21 3.83
C GLY A 211 18.29 -8.50 4.30
N TYR A 212 17.70 -9.10 5.34
CA TYR A 212 16.53 -8.61 6.02
C TYR A 212 16.59 -9.03 7.49
N GLY A 213 16.27 -8.11 8.41
CA GLY A 213 16.26 -8.36 9.86
C GLY A 213 15.27 -7.46 10.58
#